data_9909882a8a811116e213dc3ea5cddcde
#
_entry.id   9909882a8a811116e213dc3ea5cddcde
#
_cell.length_a   1.000
_cell.length_b   1.000
_cell.length_c   1.000
_cell.angle_alpha   90.00
_cell.angle_beta   90.00
_cell.angle_gamma   90.00
#
_symmetry.space_group_name_H-M   'P 1'
#
loop_
_entity.id
_entity.type
_entity.pdbx_description
1 polymer ?
#
loop_
_entity_poly.entity_id
_entity_poly.type
_entity_poly.pdbx_seq_one_letter_code
_entity_poly.pdbx_strand_id
1 'polypeptide(L)'
;LRGETVVKVESAERHHAMVNFWRTSVSCILGTLFWLWTGWTSGSGAMVMIAVVTALAMRLPNPRMVAIDFLYGTLAALPLGTLYFLVIMPATQQSMLLLCISLAAMAFFIGIEVQKRRLGSLGALASTINILVLDNPMQFQFSQFLDSALGQIVGCFLALMVILIVRDNSRARTGRVLLNQFVSAAVSSLTTNSARRKENHLPALYQQLFLLLNKFPGDVARFRLALTLIIAHQRLRDAPVPVNEDLSAFHRQLRRTADHVISAGSDDKRRRYFTRLLAELDVYQEKLRVWEASPQVTEPVRRLVEMLHKYQHVLTSS
;
A
#
# COMPACT_ATOMS: atom_id res chain seq x y z
N LEU A 1 17.35 17.09 14.44
CA LEU A 1 15.89 16.97 14.26
C LEU A 1 15.45 16.62 12.82
N ARG A 2 16.31 16.83 11.81
CA ARG A 2 16.07 16.38 10.42
C ARG A 2 16.23 14.85 10.25
N GLY A 3 16.93 14.17 11.15
CA GLY A 3 17.26 12.76 10.98
C GLY A 3 16.18 11.76 11.42
N GLU A 4 15.38 12.06 12.45
CA GLU A 4 14.48 11.04 13.02
C GLU A 4 13.23 10.74 12.19
N THR A 5 12.63 11.74 11.55
CA THR A 5 11.44 11.54 10.73
C THR A 5 11.77 10.86 9.39
N VAL A 6 12.89 11.24 8.79
CA VAL A 6 13.39 10.65 7.53
C VAL A 6 13.83 9.19 7.77
N VAL A 7 14.52 8.90 8.86
CA VAL A 7 15.01 7.54 9.20
C VAL A 7 13.85 6.57 9.44
N LYS A 8 12.73 6.98 10.06
CA LYS A 8 11.58 6.08 10.29
C LYS A 8 10.83 5.75 8.99
N VAL A 9 10.68 6.69 8.08
CA VAL A 9 10.07 6.45 6.77
C VAL A 9 10.97 5.54 5.93
N GLU A 10 12.26 5.81 5.89
CA GLU A 10 13.26 5.00 5.19
C GLU A 10 13.33 3.55 5.72
N SER A 11 13.22 3.34 7.04
CA SER A 11 13.18 2.00 7.64
C SER A 11 11.92 1.23 7.27
N ALA A 12 10.77 1.90 7.12
CA ALA A 12 9.52 1.27 6.68
C ALA A 12 9.57 0.88 5.20
N GLU A 13 10.17 1.72 4.36
CA GLU A 13 10.37 1.43 2.94
C GLU A 13 11.37 0.29 2.73
N ARG A 14 12.46 0.27 3.47
CA ARG A 14 13.42 -0.86 3.46
C ARG A 14 12.77 -2.17 3.87
N HIS A 15 11.94 -2.17 4.92
CA HIS A 15 11.23 -3.37 5.34
C HIS A 15 10.26 -3.86 4.25
N HIS A 16 9.54 -2.95 3.61
CA HIS A 16 8.63 -3.28 2.51
C HIS A 16 9.40 -3.84 1.30
N ALA A 17 10.53 -3.22 0.94
CA ALA A 17 11.41 -3.73 -0.11
C ALA A 17 11.95 -5.13 0.21
N MET A 18 12.34 -5.37 1.47
CA MET A 18 12.83 -6.67 1.93
C MET A 18 11.76 -7.77 1.85
N VAL A 19 10.51 -7.47 2.28
CA VAL A 19 9.39 -8.42 2.16
C VAL A 19 9.11 -8.76 0.70
N ASN A 20 9.12 -7.76 -0.18
CA ASN A 20 8.92 -7.96 -1.61
C ASN A 20 10.06 -8.77 -2.24
N PHE A 21 11.30 -8.50 -1.85
CA PHE A 21 12.47 -9.29 -2.27
C PHE A 21 12.30 -10.77 -1.88
N TRP A 22 11.96 -11.05 -0.63
CA TRP A 22 11.73 -12.42 -0.17
C TRP A 22 10.57 -13.10 -0.89
N ARG A 23 9.47 -12.40 -1.14
CA ARG A 23 8.35 -12.93 -1.93
C ARG A 23 8.80 -13.39 -3.32
N THR A 24 9.50 -12.52 -4.04
CA THR A 24 9.95 -12.85 -5.39
C THR A 24 10.96 -13.97 -5.36
N SER A 25 11.95 -13.91 -4.48
CA SER A 25 12.98 -14.96 -4.36
C SER A 25 12.37 -16.31 -4.04
N VAL A 26 11.48 -16.39 -3.05
CA VAL A 26 10.80 -17.64 -2.68
C VAL A 26 9.92 -18.14 -3.83
N SER A 27 9.18 -17.26 -4.52
CA SER A 27 8.37 -17.66 -5.67
C SER A 27 9.20 -18.23 -6.80
N CYS A 28 10.32 -17.59 -7.13
CA CYS A 28 11.24 -18.06 -8.16
C CYS A 28 11.91 -19.39 -7.78
N ILE A 29 12.37 -19.53 -6.54
CA ILE A 29 12.99 -20.77 -6.04
C ILE A 29 11.97 -21.92 -6.09
N LEU A 30 10.76 -21.71 -5.57
CA LEU A 30 9.71 -22.73 -5.60
C LEU A 30 9.33 -23.11 -7.04
N GLY A 31 9.19 -22.13 -7.92
CA GLY A 31 8.91 -22.36 -9.34
C GLY A 31 10.02 -23.16 -10.02
N THR A 32 11.29 -22.81 -9.75
CA THR A 32 12.45 -23.52 -10.32
C THR A 32 12.54 -24.96 -9.79
N LEU A 33 12.35 -25.16 -8.47
CA LEU A 33 12.34 -26.49 -7.87
C LEU A 33 11.20 -27.35 -8.43
N PHE A 34 10.02 -26.78 -8.59
CA PHE A 34 8.89 -27.45 -9.20
C PHE A 34 9.19 -27.85 -10.65
N TRP A 35 9.76 -26.94 -11.44
CA TRP A 35 10.15 -27.19 -12.82
C TRP A 35 11.21 -28.30 -12.94
N LEU A 36 12.26 -28.26 -12.12
CA LEU A 36 13.31 -29.28 -12.10
C LEU A 36 12.79 -30.63 -11.65
N TRP A 37 11.91 -30.65 -10.66
CA TRP A 37 11.34 -31.89 -10.13
C TRP A 37 10.38 -32.57 -11.11
N THR A 38 9.57 -31.79 -11.82
CA THR A 38 8.61 -32.31 -12.79
C THR A 38 9.26 -32.63 -14.14
N GLY A 39 10.43 -32.08 -14.46
CA GLY A 39 11.06 -32.18 -15.77
C GLY A 39 10.20 -31.61 -16.91
N TRP A 40 9.29 -30.67 -16.59
CA TRP A 40 8.28 -30.16 -17.52
C TRP A 40 8.92 -29.25 -18.58
N THR A 41 8.73 -29.59 -19.86
CA THR A 41 9.35 -28.85 -20.99
C THR A 41 8.92 -27.39 -21.06
N SER A 42 7.66 -27.08 -20.76
CA SER A 42 7.11 -25.72 -20.77
C SER A 42 7.19 -24.97 -19.42
N GLY A 43 7.99 -25.47 -18.47
CA GLY A 43 8.16 -24.85 -17.16
C GLY A 43 8.75 -23.43 -17.20
N SER A 44 9.47 -23.10 -18.29
CA SER A 44 9.95 -21.73 -18.53
C SER A 44 8.84 -20.70 -18.61
N GLY A 45 7.69 -21.05 -19.22
CA GLY A 45 6.50 -20.19 -19.28
C GLY A 45 5.91 -19.91 -17.89
N ALA A 46 5.91 -20.92 -17.00
CA ALA A 46 5.50 -20.73 -15.61
C ALA A 46 6.40 -19.74 -14.87
N MET A 47 7.72 -19.82 -15.09
CA MET A 47 8.70 -18.89 -14.48
C MET A 47 8.48 -17.46 -14.91
N VAL A 48 8.22 -17.21 -16.21
CA VAL A 48 7.89 -15.87 -16.72
C VAL A 48 6.67 -15.30 -16.00
N MET A 49 5.62 -16.10 -15.85
CA MET A 49 4.39 -15.65 -15.18
C MET A 49 4.60 -15.40 -13.68
N ILE A 50 5.39 -16.22 -13.00
CA ILE A 50 5.78 -15.97 -11.60
C ILE A 50 6.46 -14.61 -11.48
N ALA A 51 7.44 -14.32 -12.35
CA ALA A 51 8.16 -13.07 -12.33
C ALA A 51 7.25 -11.86 -12.62
N VAL A 52 6.38 -11.96 -13.62
CA VAL A 52 5.45 -10.88 -14.00
C VAL A 52 4.46 -10.59 -12.88
N VAL A 53 3.78 -11.62 -12.35
CA VAL A 53 2.77 -11.47 -11.29
C VAL A 53 3.39 -10.89 -10.02
N THR A 54 4.55 -11.40 -9.61
CA THR A 54 5.23 -10.88 -8.40
C THR A 54 5.72 -9.45 -8.60
N ALA A 55 6.27 -9.10 -9.76
CA ALA A 55 6.72 -7.74 -10.06
C ALA A 55 5.56 -6.72 -10.06
N LEU A 56 4.42 -7.08 -10.67
CA LEU A 56 3.23 -6.22 -10.66
C LEU A 56 2.61 -6.09 -9.25
N ALA A 57 2.57 -7.18 -8.50
CA ALA A 57 2.07 -7.19 -7.13
C ALA A 57 2.87 -6.27 -6.19
N MET A 58 4.17 -6.06 -6.45
CA MET A 58 5.00 -5.14 -5.68
C MET A 58 4.63 -3.67 -5.88
N ARG A 59 4.18 -3.30 -7.07
CA ARG A 59 3.91 -1.89 -7.42
C ARG A 59 2.56 -1.41 -6.95
N LEU A 60 1.64 -2.33 -6.68
CA LEU A 60 0.24 -2.00 -6.39
C LEU A 60 -0.10 -2.16 -4.90
N PRO A 61 -1.04 -1.35 -4.42
CA PRO A 61 -1.35 -1.31 -2.99
C PRO A 61 -1.95 -2.61 -2.44
N ASN A 62 -2.57 -3.45 -3.27
CA ASN A 62 -3.19 -4.72 -2.88
C ASN A 62 -2.61 -5.90 -3.67
N PRO A 63 -1.46 -6.46 -3.26
CA PRO A 63 -0.79 -7.55 -3.99
C PRO A 63 -1.68 -8.78 -4.17
N ARG A 64 -2.57 -9.07 -3.22
CA ARG A 64 -3.50 -10.20 -3.29
C ARG A 64 -4.54 -10.03 -4.42
N MET A 65 -5.17 -8.84 -4.52
CA MET A 65 -6.14 -8.56 -5.58
C MET A 65 -5.48 -8.62 -6.95
N VAL A 66 -4.26 -8.09 -7.06
CA VAL A 66 -3.49 -8.13 -8.32
C VAL A 66 -3.26 -9.57 -8.77
N ALA A 67 -2.80 -10.43 -7.88
CA ALA A 67 -2.52 -11.82 -8.22
C ALA A 67 -3.80 -12.60 -8.59
N ILE A 68 -4.91 -12.35 -7.90
CA ILE A 68 -6.22 -12.95 -8.20
C ILE A 68 -6.73 -12.45 -9.54
N ASP A 69 -6.73 -11.14 -9.78
CA ASP A 69 -7.16 -10.54 -11.04
C ASP A 69 -6.32 -11.05 -12.22
N PHE A 70 -5.01 -11.20 -11.99
CA PHE A 70 -4.10 -11.72 -12.99
C PHE A 70 -4.38 -13.20 -13.31
N LEU A 71 -4.68 -14.01 -12.32
CA LEU A 71 -5.08 -15.42 -12.50
C LEU A 71 -6.38 -15.52 -13.31
N TYR A 72 -7.40 -14.70 -12.99
CA TYR A 72 -8.63 -14.64 -13.78
C TYR A 72 -8.37 -14.20 -15.22
N GLY A 73 -7.49 -13.23 -15.42
CA GLY A 73 -7.06 -12.80 -16.75
C GLY A 73 -6.38 -13.92 -17.54
N THR A 74 -5.50 -14.68 -16.88
CA THR A 74 -4.82 -15.83 -17.49
C THR A 74 -5.84 -16.94 -17.85
N LEU A 75 -6.84 -17.20 -17.02
CA LEU A 75 -7.92 -18.14 -17.34
C LEU A 75 -8.76 -17.64 -18.53
N ALA A 76 -9.05 -16.34 -18.60
CA ALA A 76 -9.75 -15.74 -19.74
C ALA A 76 -8.93 -15.77 -21.03
N ALA A 77 -7.60 -15.82 -20.92
CA ALA A 77 -6.71 -15.97 -22.09
C ALA A 77 -6.82 -17.34 -22.77
N LEU A 78 -7.30 -18.39 -22.08
CA LEU A 78 -7.45 -19.71 -22.68
C LEU A 78 -8.43 -19.72 -23.87
N PRO A 79 -9.70 -19.30 -23.71
CA PRO A 79 -10.62 -19.29 -24.84
C PRO A 79 -10.17 -18.31 -25.93
N LEU A 80 -9.61 -17.18 -25.55
CA LEU A 80 -9.10 -16.20 -26.49
C LEU A 80 -7.88 -16.75 -27.26
N GLY A 81 -6.92 -17.35 -26.58
CA GLY A 81 -5.75 -17.99 -27.18
C GLY A 81 -6.15 -19.16 -28.09
N THR A 82 -7.13 -19.97 -27.69
CA THR A 82 -7.67 -21.07 -28.53
C THR A 82 -8.29 -20.54 -29.81
N LEU A 83 -9.07 -19.45 -29.74
CA LEU A 83 -9.64 -18.81 -30.92
C LEU A 83 -8.54 -18.30 -31.88
N TYR A 84 -7.51 -17.67 -31.34
CA TYR A 84 -6.38 -17.19 -32.12
C TYR A 84 -5.58 -18.35 -32.72
N PHE A 85 -5.28 -19.36 -31.96
CA PHE A 85 -4.49 -20.51 -32.40
C PHE A 85 -5.19 -21.33 -33.49
N LEU A 86 -6.49 -21.63 -33.33
CA LEU A 86 -7.24 -22.51 -34.23
C LEU A 86 -7.84 -21.79 -35.44
N VAL A 87 -8.19 -20.51 -35.32
CA VAL A 87 -8.95 -19.80 -36.36
C VAL A 87 -8.15 -18.66 -36.98
N ILE A 88 -7.65 -17.74 -36.16
CA ILE A 88 -7.07 -16.49 -36.67
C ILE A 88 -5.69 -16.73 -37.29
N MET A 89 -4.81 -17.45 -36.59
CA MET A 89 -3.44 -17.67 -37.07
C MET A 89 -3.37 -18.50 -38.36
N PRO A 90 -4.13 -19.60 -38.52
CA PRO A 90 -4.19 -20.29 -39.81
C PRO A 90 -4.74 -19.39 -40.94
N ALA A 91 -5.72 -18.54 -40.64
CA ALA A 91 -6.31 -17.61 -41.61
C ALA A 91 -5.31 -16.52 -42.07
N THR A 92 -4.29 -16.21 -41.28
CA THR A 92 -3.25 -15.22 -41.68
C THR A 92 -2.25 -15.76 -42.71
N GLN A 93 -2.27 -17.06 -43.01
CA GLN A 93 -1.43 -17.72 -44.00
C GLN A 93 0.07 -17.39 -43.81
N GLN A 94 0.54 -17.26 -42.58
CA GLN A 94 1.90 -16.85 -42.21
C GLN A 94 2.31 -15.45 -42.72
N SER A 95 1.35 -14.62 -43.15
CA SER A 95 1.63 -13.23 -43.50
C SER A 95 1.88 -12.40 -42.25
N MET A 96 3.10 -11.85 -42.14
CA MET A 96 3.49 -11.01 -41.00
C MET A 96 2.56 -9.78 -40.82
N LEU A 97 2.13 -9.21 -41.94
CA LEU A 97 1.23 -8.03 -41.92
C LEU A 97 -0.15 -8.39 -41.31
N LEU A 98 -0.76 -9.49 -41.74
CA LEU A 98 -2.05 -9.93 -41.22
C LEU A 98 -1.97 -10.35 -39.76
N LEU A 99 -0.84 -10.97 -39.35
CA LEU A 99 -0.58 -11.29 -37.96
C LEU A 99 -0.51 -10.03 -37.10
N CYS A 100 0.28 -9.02 -37.54
CA CYS A 100 0.37 -7.75 -36.81
C CYS A 100 -0.97 -7.04 -36.69
N ILE A 101 -1.80 -7.03 -37.75
CA ILE A 101 -3.13 -6.42 -37.72
C ILE A 101 -4.04 -7.16 -36.71
N SER A 102 -4.04 -8.50 -36.72
CA SER A 102 -4.88 -9.29 -35.83
C SER A 102 -4.46 -9.13 -34.36
N LEU A 103 -3.16 -9.13 -34.06
CA LEU A 103 -2.64 -8.89 -32.72
C LEU A 103 -2.87 -7.45 -32.25
N ALA A 104 -2.75 -6.47 -33.15
CA ALA A 104 -3.05 -5.07 -32.86
C ALA A 104 -4.53 -4.87 -32.52
N ALA A 105 -5.44 -5.51 -33.27
CA ALA A 105 -6.86 -5.49 -32.95
C ALA A 105 -7.16 -6.08 -31.57
N MET A 106 -6.57 -7.24 -31.22
CA MET A 106 -6.68 -7.83 -29.89
C MET A 106 -6.18 -6.88 -28.81
N ALA A 107 -4.96 -6.35 -29.00
CA ALA A 107 -4.34 -5.43 -28.03
C ALA A 107 -5.18 -4.15 -27.84
N PHE A 108 -5.80 -3.64 -28.90
CA PHE A 108 -6.70 -2.48 -28.84
C PHE A 108 -7.93 -2.75 -27.97
N PHE A 109 -8.67 -3.83 -28.22
CA PHE A 109 -9.87 -4.15 -27.44
C PHE A 109 -9.55 -4.47 -25.98
N ILE A 110 -8.51 -5.26 -25.71
CA ILE A 110 -8.09 -5.54 -24.34
C ILE A 110 -7.52 -4.28 -23.67
N GLY A 111 -6.83 -3.40 -24.42
CA GLY A 111 -6.30 -2.14 -23.93
C GLY A 111 -7.36 -1.19 -23.41
N ILE A 112 -8.55 -1.14 -24.05
CA ILE A 112 -9.72 -0.39 -23.56
C ILE A 112 -10.14 -0.89 -22.16
N GLU A 113 -10.15 -2.21 -21.96
CA GLU A 113 -10.49 -2.79 -20.65
C GLU A 113 -9.40 -2.54 -19.60
N VAL A 114 -8.14 -2.56 -19.97
CA VAL A 114 -7.01 -2.20 -19.08
C VAL A 114 -7.16 -0.77 -18.59
N GLN A 115 -7.58 0.15 -19.44
CA GLN A 115 -7.78 1.56 -19.09
C GLN A 115 -8.86 1.75 -18.00
N LYS A 116 -9.83 0.85 -17.91
CA LYS A 116 -10.83 0.82 -16.84
C LYS A 116 -10.27 0.32 -15.49
N ARG A 117 -8.95 0.24 -15.35
CA ARG A 117 -8.21 -0.25 -14.18
C ARG A 117 -8.50 -1.71 -13.81
N ARG A 118 -8.86 -2.53 -14.77
CA ARG A 118 -9.01 -3.97 -14.58
C ARG A 118 -7.69 -4.68 -14.89
N LEU A 119 -6.94 -4.98 -13.86
CA LEU A 119 -5.61 -5.64 -14.00
C LEU A 119 -5.71 -7.04 -14.62
N GLY A 120 -6.84 -7.71 -14.47
CA GLY A 120 -7.11 -8.98 -15.14
C GLY A 120 -7.02 -8.89 -16.67
N SER A 121 -7.40 -7.76 -17.27
CA SER A 121 -7.27 -7.57 -18.71
C SER A 121 -5.80 -7.54 -19.17
N LEU A 122 -4.91 -6.95 -18.38
CA LEU A 122 -3.47 -6.98 -18.65
C LEU A 122 -2.94 -8.42 -18.56
N GLY A 123 -3.41 -9.20 -17.58
CA GLY A 123 -3.12 -10.61 -17.46
C GLY A 123 -3.60 -11.41 -18.66
N ALA A 124 -4.82 -11.14 -19.14
CA ALA A 124 -5.37 -11.79 -20.32
C ALA A 124 -4.52 -11.49 -21.58
N LEU A 125 -4.13 -10.25 -21.79
CA LEU A 125 -3.28 -9.86 -22.94
C LEU A 125 -1.91 -10.55 -22.89
N ALA A 126 -1.20 -10.43 -21.78
CA ALA A 126 0.12 -11.02 -21.61
C ALA A 126 0.08 -12.55 -21.75
N SER A 127 -0.91 -13.20 -21.13
CA SER A 127 -1.08 -14.65 -21.20
C SER A 127 -1.44 -15.13 -22.60
N THR A 128 -2.33 -14.43 -23.32
CA THR A 128 -2.69 -14.81 -24.68
C THR A 128 -1.48 -14.78 -25.60
N ILE A 129 -0.67 -13.71 -25.56
CA ILE A 129 0.54 -13.60 -26.39
C ILE A 129 1.53 -14.73 -26.06
N ASN A 130 1.73 -15.04 -24.77
CA ASN A 130 2.64 -16.10 -24.36
C ASN A 130 2.14 -17.51 -24.72
N ILE A 131 0.83 -17.77 -24.67
CA ILE A 131 0.24 -19.06 -25.00
C ILE A 131 0.40 -19.38 -26.50
N LEU A 132 0.37 -18.36 -27.36
CA LEU A 132 0.43 -18.52 -28.80
C LEU A 132 1.78 -19.01 -29.31
N VAL A 133 2.87 -18.89 -28.53
CA VAL A 133 4.22 -19.36 -28.87
C VAL A 133 4.56 -19.00 -30.32
N LEU A 134 4.77 -17.71 -30.59
CA LEU A 134 4.98 -17.20 -31.94
C LEU A 134 6.39 -17.58 -32.44
N ASP A 135 6.47 -18.55 -33.32
CA ASP A 135 7.70 -19.00 -33.97
C ASP A 135 7.77 -18.61 -35.45
N ASN A 136 8.94 -18.59 -36.03
CA ASN A 136 9.16 -18.34 -37.44
C ASN A 136 10.03 -19.45 -38.07
N PRO A 137 9.51 -20.37 -38.90
CA PRO A 137 8.09 -20.48 -39.32
C PRO A 137 7.18 -20.98 -38.21
N MET A 138 5.92 -20.53 -38.22
CA MET A 138 4.95 -20.95 -37.23
C MET A 138 4.62 -22.43 -37.32
N GLN A 139 4.82 -23.14 -36.21
CA GLN A 139 4.47 -24.54 -36.06
C GLN A 139 3.20 -24.68 -35.21
N PHE A 140 2.13 -25.21 -35.83
CA PHE A 140 0.85 -25.43 -35.15
C PHE A 140 0.85 -26.74 -34.35
N GLN A 141 1.59 -26.75 -33.23
CA GLN A 141 1.63 -27.91 -32.33
C GLN A 141 0.65 -27.69 -31.16
N PHE A 142 -0.46 -28.40 -31.17
CA PHE A 142 -1.48 -28.27 -30.11
C PHE A 142 -0.95 -28.68 -28.74
N SER A 143 -0.06 -29.67 -28.67
CA SER A 143 0.59 -30.06 -27.42
C SER A 143 1.40 -28.92 -26.79
N GLN A 144 2.18 -28.20 -27.59
CA GLN A 144 2.98 -27.07 -27.14
C GLN A 144 2.10 -25.90 -26.68
N PHE A 145 1.03 -25.64 -27.42
CA PHE A 145 0.00 -24.65 -27.03
C PHE A 145 -0.60 -24.98 -25.65
N LEU A 146 -1.04 -26.25 -25.46
CA LEU A 146 -1.64 -26.69 -24.22
C LEU A 146 -0.66 -26.65 -23.05
N ASP A 147 0.57 -27.11 -23.27
CA ASP A 147 1.63 -27.07 -22.28
C ASP A 147 1.96 -25.65 -21.85
N SER A 148 2.07 -24.73 -22.80
CA SER A 148 2.30 -23.33 -22.53
C SER A 148 1.16 -22.70 -21.71
N ALA A 149 -0.09 -23.02 -22.06
CA ALA A 149 -1.28 -22.55 -21.36
C ALA A 149 -1.30 -23.04 -19.91
N LEU A 150 -1.06 -24.34 -19.69
CA LEU A 150 -0.98 -24.93 -18.36
C LEU A 150 0.18 -24.33 -17.55
N GLY A 151 1.35 -24.13 -18.19
CA GLY A 151 2.50 -23.50 -17.55
C GLY A 151 2.19 -22.13 -16.97
N GLN A 152 1.47 -21.33 -17.71
CA GLN A 152 1.10 -19.98 -17.24
C GLN A 152 0.10 -20.00 -16.08
N ILE A 153 -0.89 -20.90 -16.13
CA ILE A 153 -1.85 -21.06 -15.02
C ILE A 153 -1.14 -21.50 -13.75
N VAL A 154 -0.28 -22.51 -13.86
CA VAL A 154 0.51 -23.02 -12.73
C VAL A 154 1.43 -21.93 -12.18
N GLY A 155 2.10 -21.17 -13.05
CA GLY A 155 2.94 -20.04 -12.66
C GLY A 155 2.17 -18.96 -11.89
N CYS A 156 1.01 -18.54 -12.40
CA CYS A 156 0.14 -17.59 -11.71
C CYS A 156 -0.35 -18.13 -10.36
N PHE A 157 -0.71 -19.39 -10.30
CA PHE A 157 -1.18 -20.04 -9.08
C PHE A 157 -0.08 -20.12 -8.01
N LEU A 158 1.15 -20.51 -8.39
CA LEU A 158 2.30 -20.53 -7.49
C LEU A 158 2.62 -19.13 -6.96
N ALA A 159 2.62 -18.11 -7.83
CA ALA A 159 2.83 -16.73 -7.42
C ALA A 159 1.75 -16.27 -6.42
N LEU A 160 0.47 -16.58 -6.69
CA LEU A 160 -0.63 -16.29 -5.79
C LEU A 160 -0.44 -16.96 -4.43
N MET A 161 -0.10 -18.25 -4.40
CA MET A 161 0.14 -19.00 -3.17
C MET A 161 1.22 -18.36 -2.32
N VAL A 162 2.35 -17.99 -2.90
CA VAL A 162 3.43 -17.32 -2.15
C VAL A 162 2.99 -15.95 -1.63
N ILE A 163 2.26 -15.15 -2.44
CA ILE A 163 1.72 -13.85 -2.01
C ILE A 163 0.73 -14.01 -0.85
N LEU A 164 -0.02 -15.10 -0.79
CA LEU A 164 -0.95 -15.40 0.30
C LEU A 164 -0.23 -15.83 1.58
N ILE A 165 0.81 -16.65 1.45
CA ILE A 165 1.60 -17.18 2.58
C ILE A 165 2.49 -16.09 3.18
N VAL A 166 3.22 -15.36 2.35
CA VAL A 166 4.08 -14.26 2.80
C VAL A 166 3.25 -13.01 3.02
N ARG A 167 2.59 -12.96 4.17
CA ARG A 167 1.68 -11.86 4.54
C ARG A 167 2.48 -10.60 4.83
N ASP A 168 2.17 -9.52 4.13
CA ASP A 168 2.77 -8.22 4.39
C ASP A 168 2.03 -7.49 5.52
N ASN A 169 2.57 -7.58 6.72
CA ASN A 169 2.10 -6.82 7.88
C ASN A 169 2.67 -5.38 7.91
N SER A 170 3.57 -5.06 6.96
CA SER A 170 4.23 -3.76 6.91
C SER A 170 3.24 -2.64 6.59
N ARG A 171 2.18 -2.94 5.83
CA ARG A 171 1.17 -1.96 5.44
C ARG A 171 0.40 -1.43 6.64
N ALA A 172 -0.13 -2.29 7.48
CA ALA A 172 -0.80 -1.90 8.73
C ALA A 172 0.18 -1.14 9.65
N ARG A 173 1.42 -1.60 9.73
CA ARG A 173 2.49 -0.96 10.51
C ARG A 173 2.83 0.43 9.96
N THR A 174 2.96 0.58 8.64
CA THR A 174 3.23 1.89 8.01
C THR A 174 2.08 2.88 8.23
N GLY A 175 0.82 2.44 8.07
CA GLY A 175 -0.34 3.28 8.34
C GLY A 175 -0.37 3.77 9.78
N ARG A 176 -0.03 2.90 10.73
CA ARG A 176 0.08 3.24 12.15
C ARG A 176 1.21 4.23 12.44
N VAL A 177 2.38 4.01 11.85
CA VAL A 177 3.53 4.93 12.01
C VAL A 177 3.19 6.32 11.48
N LEU A 178 2.57 6.41 10.30
CA LEU A 178 2.14 7.68 9.73
C LEU A 178 1.11 8.38 10.63
N LEU A 179 0.07 7.67 11.09
CA LEU A 179 -0.95 8.26 11.98
C LEU A 179 -0.35 8.72 13.33
N ASN A 180 0.56 7.93 13.91
CA ASN A 180 1.25 8.31 15.13
C ASN A 180 2.08 9.59 14.97
N GLN A 181 2.68 9.79 13.80
CA GLN A 181 3.43 11.02 13.49
C GLN A 181 2.50 12.24 13.43
N PHE A 182 1.28 12.11 12.87
CA PHE A 182 0.29 13.20 12.90
C PHE A 182 -0.17 13.52 14.33
N VAL A 183 -0.41 12.49 15.16
CA VAL A 183 -0.76 12.69 16.57
C VAL A 183 0.37 13.37 17.32
N SER A 184 1.60 12.92 17.14
CA SER A 184 2.78 13.54 17.75
C SER A 184 2.96 15.00 17.31
N ALA A 185 2.78 15.30 16.03
CA ALA A 185 2.86 16.66 15.52
C ALA A 185 1.77 17.56 16.12
N ALA A 186 0.54 17.08 16.24
CA ALA A 186 -0.56 17.81 16.86
C ALA A 186 -0.28 18.08 18.34
N VAL A 187 0.19 17.08 19.10
CA VAL A 187 0.56 17.23 20.51
C VAL A 187 1.78 18.14 20.69
N SER A 188 2.78 18.04 19.81
CA SER A 188 3.96 18.92 19.87
C SER A 188 3.61 20.39 19.62
N SER A 189 2.58 20.67 18.82
CA SER A 189 2.10 22.04 18.61
C SER A 189 1.47 22.66 19.86
N LEU A 190 0.89 21.84 20.75
CA LEU A 190 0.39 22.28 22.05
C LEU A 190 1.51 22.59 23.04
N THR A 191 2.63 21.87 22.95
CA THR A 191 3.68 21.86 23.98
C THR A 191 4.88 22.75 23.63
N THR A 192 4.95 23.35 22.43
CA THR A 192 6.15 24.09 21.98
C THR A 192 5.81 25.53 21.61
N ASN A 193 6.38 26.47 22.37
CA ASN A 193 6.17 27.93 22.20
C ASN A 193 7.00 28.56 21.07
N SER A 194 7.81 27.79 20.35
CA SER A 194 8.71 28.34 19.32
C SER A 194 8.07 28.25 17.93
N ALA A 195 7.64 29.38 17.38
CA ALA A 195 7.10 29.49 16.03
C ALA A 195 8.00 28.84 14.96
N ARG A 196 9.32 28.98 15.11
CA ARG A 196 10.32 28.38 14.20
C ARG A 196 10.33 26.85 14.19
N ARG A 197 9.97 26.19 15.30
CA ARG A 197 9.85 24.74 15.41
C ARG A 197 8.54 24.21 14.83
N LYS A 198 7.47 25.03 14.89
CA LYS A 198 6.16 24.73 14.33
C LYS A 198 6.16 24.79 12.79
N GLU A 199 6.92 25.72 12.21
CA GLU A 199 6.98 25.96 10.76
C GLU A 199 7.65 24.81 9.97
N ASN A 200 8.68 24.17 10.56
CA ASN A 200 9.44 23.13 9.89
C ASN A 200 8.74 21.77 9.76
N HIS A 201 7.58 21.55 10.40
CA HIS A 201 6.86 20.27 10.36
C HIS A 201 5.78 20.20 9.29
N LEU A 202 5.24 21.31 8.83
CA LEU A 202 4.14 21.36 7.87
C LEU A 202 4.44 20.66 6.53
N PRO A 203 5.57 20.93 5.85
CA PRO A 203 5.87 20.26 4.59
C PRO A 203 6.01 18.73 4.75
N ALA A 204 6.58 18.29 5.88
CA ALA A 204 6.71 16.87 6.19
C ALA A 204 5.33 16.22 6.43
N LEU A 205 4.40 16.91 7.09
CA LEU A 205 3.03 16.42 7.31
C LEU A 205 2.25 16.30 6.00
N TYR A 206 2.38 17.22 5.08
CA TYR A 206 1.76 17.13 3.76
C TYR A 206 2.33 15.98 2.92
N GLN A 207 3.65 15.76 2.95
CA GLN A 207 4.26 14.60 2.33
C GLN A 207 3.75 13.29 2.93
N GLN A 208 3.61 13.23 4.25
CA GLN A 208 3.05 12.06 4.94
C GLN A 208 1.58 11.84 4.60
N LEU A 209 0.79 12.90 4.44
CA LEU A 209 -0.60 12.81 3.99
C LEU A 209 -0.69 12.25 2.56
N PHE A 210 0.19 12.72 1.66
CA PHE A 210 0.28 12.19 0.30
C PHE A 210 0.67 10.70 0.29
N LEU A 211 1.62 10.30 1.12
CA LEU A 211 1.98 8.88 1.29
C LEU A 211 0.82 8.06 1.84
N LEU A 212 0.06 8.61 2.80
CA LEU A 212 -1.13 7.94 3.35
C LEU A 212 -2.19 7.71 2.27
N LEU A 213 -2.47 8.71 1.43
CA LEU A 213 -3.40 8.61 0.31
C LEU A 213 -2.98 7.54 -0.71
N ASN A 214 -1.71 7.54 -1.08
CA ASN A 214 -1.20 6.57 -2.06
C ASN A 214 -1.17 5.14 -1.52
N LYS A 215 -0.87 4.95 -0.23
CA LYS A 215 -0.79 3.62 0.38
C LYS A 215 -2.15 3.05 0.80
N PHE A 216 -3.13 3.91 1.10
CA PHE A 216 -4.47 3.52 1.58
C PHE A 216 -5.58 4.17 0.76
N PRO A 217 -5.65 3.93 -0.56
CA PRO A 217 -6.73 4.47 -1.37
C PRO A 217 -8.07 3.92 -0.88
N GLY A 218 -9.01 4.83 -0.57
CA GLY A 218 -10.36 4.49 -0.10
C GLY A 218 -10.56 4.43 1.41
N ASP A 219 -9.52 4.57 2.24
CA ASP A 219 -9.67 4.66 3.69
C ASP A 219 -9.99 6.10 4.14
N VAL A 220 -11.25 6.47 3.96
CA VAL A 220 -11.76 7.82 4.26
C VAL A 220 -11.60 8.18 5.74
N ALA A 221 -11.68 7.18 6.64
CA ALA A 221 -11.57 7.42 8.08
C ALA A 221 -10.16 7.87 8.48
N ARG A 222 -9.12 7.16 7.99
CA ARG A 222 -7.72 7.54 8.22
C ARG A 222 -7.37 8.88 7.60
N PHE A 223 -7.88 9.14 6.39
CA PHE A 223 -7.64 10.40 5.72
C PHE A 223 -8.26 11.59 6.45
N ARG A 224 -9.54 11.48 6.88
CA ARG A 224 -10.21 12.52 7.66
C ARG A 224 -9.51 12.79 8.98
N LEU A 225 -9.07 11.75 9.67
CA LEU A 225 -8.32 11.89 10.91
C LEU A 225 -7.00 12.65 10.66
N ALA A 226 -6.20 12.22 9.68
CA ALA A 226 -4.93 12.88 9.34
C ALA A 226 -5.12 14.36 8.96
N LEU A 227 -6.12 14.66 8.12
CA LEU A 227 -6.44 16.02 7.71
C LEU A 227 -6.84 16.89 8.91
N THR A 228 -7.68 16.36 9.81
CA THR A 228 -8.11 17.10 11.01
C THR A 228 -6.93 17.36 11.94
N LEU A 229 -6.01 16.41 12.09
CA LEU A 229 -4.80 16.57 12.88
C LEU A 229 -3.87 17.65 12.29
N ILE A 230 -3.74 17.74 10.96
CA ILE A 230 -2.98 18.80 10.28
C ILE A 230 -3.65 20.16 10.50
N ILE A 231 -4.97 20.25 10.36
CA ILE A 231 -5.71 21.50 10.60
C ILE A 231 -5.58 21.94 12.07
N ALA A 232 -5.68 21.00 13.02
CA ALA A 232 -5.46 21.28 14.43
C ALA A 232 -4.03 21.78 14.68
N HIS A 233 -3.03 21.13 14.09
CA HIS A 233 -1.64 21.57 14.16
C HIS A 233 -1.45 23.01 13.62
N GLN A 234 -2.04 23.34 12.46
CA GLN A 234 -1.95 24.69 11.88
C GLN A 234 -2.57 25.75 12.78
N ARG A 235 -3.79 25.50 13.29
CA ARG A 235 -4.50 26.44 14.16
C ARG A 235 -3.77 26.66 15.49
N LEU A 236 -3.26 25.58 16.09
CA LEU A 236 -2.51 25.63 17.34
C LEU A 236 -1.12 26.26 17.18
N ARG A 237 -0.55 26.22 15.98
CA ARG A 237 0.71 26.89 15.68
C ARG A 237 0.61 28.41 15.86
N ASP A 238 -0.51 28.97 15.40
CA ASP A 238 -0.69 30.42 15.36
C ASP A 238 -1.35 30.96 16.66
N ALA A 239 -1.82 30.04 17.52
CA ALA A 239 -2.47 30.39 18.76
C ALA A 239 -1.44 30.69 19.89
N PRO A 240 -1.65 31.75 20.67
CA PRO A 240 -0.80 32.06 21.83
C PRO A 240 -1.07 31.02 22.94
N VAL A 241 -0.16 30.07 23.12
CA VAL A 241 -0.26 29.10 24.23
C VAL A 241 0.15 29.82 25.51
N PRO A 242 -0.71 29.82 26.57
CA PRO A 242 -0.38 30.43 27.82
C PRO A 242 0.87 29.76 28.45
N VAL A 243 1.81 30.56 28.90
CA VAL A 243 3.04 30.09 29.55
C VAL A 243 2.89 30.24 31.06
N ASN A 244 2.60 29.13 31.75
CA ASN A 244 2.58 29.06 33.20
C ASN A 244 3.45 27.90 33.67
N GLU A 245 4.08 27.95 34.83
CA GLU A 245 5.00 26.90 35.33
C GLU A 245 4.28 25.54 35.48
N ASP A 246 3.06 25.52 36.02
CA ASP A 246 2.23 24.33 36.13
C ASP A 246 1.90 23.71 34.76
N LEU A 247 1.70 24.56 33.76
CA LEU A 247 1.42 24.15 32.41
C LEU A 247 2.66 23.54 31.76
N SER A 248 3.85 24.04 32.07
CA SER A 248 5.09 23.54 31.50
C SER A 248 5.42 22.13 31.96
N ALA A 249 5.09 21.78 33.20
CA ALA A 249 5.19 20.41 33.72
C ALA A 249 4.20 19.47 33.04
N PHE A 250 2.97 19.93 32.88
CA PHE A 250 1.90 19.17 32.20
C PHE A 250 2.23 18.95 30.71
N HIS A 251 2.73 19.96 30.01
CA HIS A 251 3.17 19.85 28.62
C HIS A 251 4.30 18.82 28.47
N ARG A 252 5.24 18.74 29.40
CA ARG A 252 6.29 17.72 29.40
C ARG A 252 5.72 16.32 29.58
N GLN A 253 4.75 16.16 30.45
CA GLN A 253 4.05 14.88 30.67
C GLN A 253 3.29 14.46 29.40
N LEU A 254 2.49 15.32 28.83
CA LEU A 254 1.70 15.07 27.60
C LEU A 254 2.60 14.64 26.44
N ARG A 255 3.75 15.31 26.29
CA ARG A 255 4.74 14.96 25.27
C ARG A 255 5.36 13.58 25.53
N ARG A 256 5.72 13.26 26.77
CA ARG A 256 6.24 11.92 27.13
C ARG A 256 5.22 10.83 26.85
N THR A 257 3.94 11.05 27.19
CA THR A 257 2.88 10.07 26.91
C THR A 257 2.68 9.89 25.41
N ALA A 258 2.72 10.95 24.62
CA ALA A 258 2.67 10.86 23.15
C ALA A 258 3.87 10.10 22.57
N ASP A 259 5.09 10.35 23.06
CA ASP A 259 6.29 9.61 22.65
C ASP A 259 6.20 8.12 23.01
N HIS A 260 5.59 7.77 24.15
CA HIS A 260 5.32 6.38 24.52
C HIS A 260 4.29 5.70 23.61
N VAL A 261 3.28 6.41 23.12
CA VAL A 261 2.33 5.89 22.12
C VAL A 261 3.06 5.54 20.82
N ILE A 262 4.00 6.39 20.40
CA ILE A 262 4.78 6.19 19.16
C ILE A 262 5.75 5.02 19.30
N SER A 263 6.43 4.90 20.44
CA SER A 263 7.46 3.88 20.70
C SER A 263 6.90 2.53 21.14
N ALA A 264 5.58 2.43 21.39
CA ALA A 264 4.97 1.19 21.86
C ALA A 264 5.09 0.06 20.84
N GLY A 265 5.81 -1.00 21.23
CA GLY A 265 6.04 -2.18 20.38
C GLY A 265 4.86 -3.18 20.35
N SER A 266 3.92 -3.10 21.29
CA SER A 266 2.76 -3.98 21.40
C SER A 266 1.47 -3.17 21.30
N ASP A 267 0.43 -3.74 20.65
CA ASP A 267 -0.87 -3.09 20.47
C ASP A 267 -1.58 -2.85 21.82
N ASP A 268 -1.42 -3.75 22.81
CA ASP A 268 -2.00 -3.58 24.15
C ASP A 268 -1.34 -2.41 24.90
N LYS A 269 -0.03 -2.31 24.83
CA LYS A 269 0.71 -1.18 25.44
C LYS A 269 0.30 0.14 24.77
N ARG A 270 0.18 0.13 23.45
CA ARG A 270 -0.25 1.31 22.69
C ARG A 270 -1.64 1.75 23.08
N ARG A 271 -2.61 0.82 23.19
CA ARG A 271 -3.98 1.10 23.61
C ARG A 271 -3.99 1.75 25.00
N ARG A 272 -3.23 1.23 25.97
CA ARG A 272 -3.13 1.81 27.30
C ARG A 272 -2.52 3.21 27.28
N TYR A 273 -1.44 3.43 26.55
CA TYR A 273 -0.83 4.76 26.45
C TYR A 273 -1.73 5.74 25.69
N PHE A 274 -2.45 5.29 24.69
CA PHE A 274 -3.40 6.15 23.97
C PHE A 274 -4.59 6.55 24.84
N THR A 275 -5.16 5.62 25.61
CA THR A 275 -6.23 5.93 26.59
C THR A 275 -5.74 6.92 27.64
N ARG A 276 -4.50 6.75 28.10
CA ARG A 276 -3.89 7.72 29.04
C ARG A 276 -3.69 9.09 28.38
N LEU A 277 -3.23 9.14 27.13
CA LEU A 277 -3.07 10.39 26.37
C LEU A 277 -4.40 11.12 26.23
N LEU A 278 -5.49 10.40 25.94
CA LEU A 278 -6.84 10.98 25.86
C LEU A 278 -7.26 11.56 27.21
N ALA A 279 -7.10 10.82 28.30
CA ALA A 279 -7.43 11.30 29.63
C ALA A 279 -6.61 12.55 30.03
N GLU A 280 -5.32 12.60 29.67
CA GLU A 280 -4.48 13.78 29.87
C GLU A 280 -4.94 14.98 29.03
N LEU A 281 -5.39 14.74 27.78
CA LEU A 281 -5.94 15.79 26.92
C LEU A 281 -7.30 16.30 27.42
N ASP A 282 -8.16 15.46 27.97
CA ASP A 282 -9.42 15.86 28.59
C ASP A 282 -9.16 16.76 29.81
N VAL A 283 -8.22 16.38 30.68
CA VAL A 283 -7.80 17.21 31.82
C VAL A 283 -7.21 18.56 31.33
N TYR A 284 -6.45 18.54 30.25
CA TYR A 284 -5.90 19.77 29.65
C TYR A 284 -7.00 20.71 29.15
N GLN A 285 -8.00 20.14 28.48
CA GLN A 285 -9.15 20.90 28.01
C GLN A 285 -9.90 21.58 29.16
N GLU A 286 -10.13 20.87 30.28
CA GLU A 286 -10.80 21.42 31.44
C GLU A 286 -9.97 22.51 32.12
N LYS A 287 -8.65 22.33 32.24
CA LYS A 287 -7.77 23.37 32.75
C LYS A 287 -7.77 24.63 31.89
N LEU A 288 -7.78 24.51 30.56
CA LEU A 288 -7.89 25.64 29.66
C LEU A 288 -9.20 26.41 29.85
N ARG A 289 -10.28 25.71 30.17
CA ARG A 289 -11.57 26.30 30.48
C ARG A 289 -11.55 27.08 31.79
N VAL A 290 -10.94 26.51 32.82
CA VAL A 290 -10.81 27.16 34.15
C VAL A 290 -9.92 28.42 34.06
N TRP A 291 -8.94 28.42 33.19
CA TRP A 291 -8.03 29.56 33.03
C TRP A 291 -8.51 30.61 32.02
N GLU A 292 -9.77 30.53 31.57
CA GLU A 292 -10.36 31.43 30.59
C GLU A 292 -9.45 31.67 29.36
N ALA A 293 -8.79 30.59 28.92
CA ALA A 293 -7.88 30.67 27.78
C ALA A 293 -8.65 31.13 26.52
N SER A 294 -7.94 31.85 25.65
CA SER A 294 -8.57 32.46 24.47
C SER A 294 -9.27 31.38 23.60
N PRO A 295 -10.40 31.70 22.95
CA PRO A 295 -11.10 30.79 22.04
C PRO A 295 -10.21 30.24 20.92
N GLN A 296 -9.15 30.96 20.58
CA GLN A 296 -8.17 30.55 19.56
C GLN A 296 -7.36 29.30 19.97
N VAL A 297 -7.28 29.01 21.28
CA VAL A 297 -6.62 27.81 21.81
C VAL A 297 -7.62 26.75 22.18
N THR A 298 -8.70 27.13 22.87
CA THR A 298 -9.70 26.20 23.42
C THR A 298 -10.45 25.44 22.32
N GLU A 299 -10.86 26.12 21.26
CA GLU A 299 -11.63 25.51 20.17
C GLU A 299 -10.83 24.47 19.36
N PRO A 300 -9.58 24.73 18.92
CA PRO A 300 -8.78 23.70 18.26
C PRO A 300 -8.46 22.50 19.16
N VAL A 301 -8.23 22.72 20.47
CA VAL A 301 -7.99 21.64 21.43
C VAL A 301 -9.24 20.77 21.59
N ARG A 302 -10.39 21.39 21.76
CA ARG A 302 -11.67 20.69 21.86
C ARG A 302 -11.92 19.79 20.63
N ARG A 303 -11.74 20.33 19.43
CA ARG A 303 -11.89 19.56 18.18
C ARG A 303 -10.88 18.43 18.07
N LEU A 304 -9.64 18.66 18.51
CA LEU A 304 -8.61 17.63 18.53
C LEU A 304 -9.03 16.47 19.43
N VAL A 305 -9.50 16.76 20.65
CA VAL A 305 -9.94 15.76 21.62
C VAL A 305 -11.15 14.99 21.10
N GLU A 306 -12.19 15.68 20.62
CA GLU A 306 -13.38 15.06 20.05
C GLU A 306 -13.04 14.10 18.89
N MET A 307 -12.12 14.52 18.01
CA MET A 307 -11.72 13.69 16.87
C MET A 307 -10.86 12.49 17.28
N LEU A 308 -9.98 12.64 18.26
CA LEU A 308 -9.21 11.52 18.80
C LEU A 308 -10.12 10.49 19.48
N HIS A 309 -11.14 10.92 20.23
CA HIS A 309 -12.16 10.04 20.79
C HIS A 309 -12.97 9.33 19.70
N LYS A 310 -13.45 10.05 18.71
CA LYS A 310 -14.25 9.50 17.61
C LYS A 310 -13.50 8.44 16.81
N TYR A 311 -12.20 8.66 16.54
CA TYR A 311 -11.37 7.76 15.73
C TYR A 311 -10.42 6.89 16.56
N GLN A 312 -10.68 6.73 17.86
CA GLN A 312 -9.90 5.86 18.75
C GLN A 312 -9.74 4.45 18.17
N HIS A 313 -10.80 3.89 17.58
CA HIS A 313 -10.77 2.57 16.96
C HIS A 313 -9.79 2.48 15.79
N VAL A 314 -9.62 3.54 14.98
CA VAL A 314 -8.70 3.59 13.86
C VAL A 314 -7.23 3.63 14.33
N LEU A 315 -6.96 4.27 15.45
CA LEU A 315 -5.63 4.40 16.04
C LEU A 315 -5.21 3.16 16.86
N THR A 316 -6.18 2.42 17.38
CA THR A 316 -5.95 1.24 18.25
C THR A 316 -6.19 -0.09 17.54
N SER A 317 -6.84 -0.12 16.36
CA SER A 317 -7.01 -1.34 15.56
C SER A 317 -5.73 -1.72 14.84
N SER A 318 -5.41 -2.99 14.92
CA SER A 318 -4.25 -3.62 14.26
C SER A 318 -4.42 -3.73 12.75
#